data_1e9ac89b3602334bd402e3d2f48d0503
#
_entry.id   1e9ac89b3602334bd402e3d2f48d0503
#
_cell.length_a   1.000
_cell.length_b   1.000
_cell.length_c   1.000
_cell.angle_alpha   90.00
_cell.angle_beta   90.00
_cell.angle_gamma   90.00
#
_symmetry.space_group_name_H-M   'P 1'
#
loop_
_entity.id
_entity.type
_entity.pdbx_description
1 polymer ?
#
loop_
_entity_poly.entity_id
_entity_poly.type
_entity_poly.pdbx_seq_one_letter_code
_entity_poly.pdbx_strand_id
1 'polypeptide(L)'
;IPKQLFWRIRQFRFFFLNESKMKFEKLYQWYVKNLVEKIILLPTGEVCEIKRGNPSGQFSTTVDNNMVNVWLTTFELCFLYKLQKGKLPTKNEFNRSVDYLCYGDDRLLAVSSDFLIYDPSVVINMYKEVFG
;
A
#
# COMPACT_ATOMS: atom_id res chain seq x y z
N ILE A 1 -4.15 5.11 -3.85
CA ILE A 1 -3.97 3.68 -3.54
C ILE A 1 -4.78 2.88 -4.54
N PRO A 2 -4.17 1.95 -5.30
CA PRO A 2 -4.86 1.06 -6.22
C PRO A 2 -5.85 0.15 -5.49
N LYS A 3 -7.02 -0.08 -6.10
CA LYS A 3 -8.08 -0.93 -5.54
C LYS A 3 -7.58 -2.33 -5.17
N GLN A 4 -6.81 -2.96 -6.08
CA GLN A 4 -6.30 -4.31 -5.91
C GLN A 4 -5.36 -4.43 -4.71
N LEU A 5 -4.46 -3.44 -4.53
CA LEU A 5 -3.55 -3.40 -3.40
C LEU A 5 -4.31 -3.27 -2.08
N PHE A 6 -5.29 -2.36 -2.02
CA PHE A 6 -6.09 -2.18 -0.81
C PHE A 6 -6.86 -3.45 -0.42
N TRP A 7 -7.44 -4.16 -1.41
CA TRP A 7 -8.08 -5.45 -1.18
C TRP A 7 -7.11 -6.50 -0.62
N ARG A 8 -5.88 -6.59 -1.14
CA ARG A 8 -4.86 -7.51 -0.63
C ARG A 8 -4.45 -7.20 0.81
N ILE A 9 -4.27 -5.93 1.13
CA ILE A 9 -4.00 -5.48 2.51
C ILE A 9 -5.14 -5.91 3.44
N ARG A 10 -6.39 -5.70 3.03
CA ARG A 10 -7.55 -6.09 3.82
C ARG A 10 -7.71 -7.61 3.95
N GLN A 11 -7.42 -8.38 2.93
CA GLN A 11 -7.38 -9.85 3.02
C GLN A 11 -6.31 -10.32 4.01
N PHE A 12 -5.12 -9.71 3.97
CA PHE A 12 -4.06 -9.99 4.92
C PHE A 12 -4.49 -9.69 6.36
N ARG A 13 -5.11 -8.55 6.60
CA ARG A 13 -5.66 -8.21 7.94
C ARG A 13 -6.75 -9.19 8.38
N PHE A 14 -7.61 -9.62 7.48
CA PHE A 14 -8.67 -10.59 7.78
C PHE A 14 -8.09 -11.93 8.26
N PHE A 15 -6.95 -12.33 7.72
CA PHE A 15 -6.26 -13.56 8.13
C PHE A 15 -5.93 -13.59 9.64
N PHE A 16 -5.65 -12.43 10.24
CA PHE A 16 -5.32 -12.31 11.68
C PHE A 16 -6.54 -12.16 12.60
N LEU A 17 -7.75 -12.10 12.05
CA LEU A 17 -8.96 -12.19 12.89
C LEU A 17 -9.05 -13.62 13.43
N ASN A 18 -9.43 -13.75 14.72
CA ASN A 18 -9.51 -15.03 15.37
C ASN A 18 -10.74 -15.85 14.93
N GLU A 19 -11.20 -16.80 15.72
CA GLU A 19 -12.25 -17.81 15.37
C GLU A 19 -13.54 -17.23 14.79
N SER A 20 -13.87 -16.00 15.05
CA SER A 20 -15.07 -15.33 14.51
C SER A 20 -14.97 -14.98 13.02
N LYS A 21 -13.80 -15.14 12.37
CA LYS A 21 -13.58 -14.74 10.98
C LYS A 21 -14.57 -15.37 10.00
N MET A 22 -14.83 -16.66 10.10
CA MET A 22 -15.75 -17.36 9.21
C MET A 22 -17.19 -16.84 9.34
N LYS A 23 -17.63 -16.54 10.57
CA LYS A 23 -18.98 -16.02 10.84
C LYS A 23 -19.17 -14.63 10.24
N PHE A 24 -18.13 -13.80 10.21
CA PHE A 24 -18.21 -12.41 9.79
C PHE A 24 -17.59 -12.13 8.42
N GLU A 25 -17.21 -13.15 7.66
CA GLU A 25 -16.55 -12.98 6.37
C GLU A 25 -17.35 -12.13 5.39
N LYS A 26 -18.64 -12.41 5.22
CA LYS A 26 -19.51 -11.65 4.33
C LYS A 26 -19.67 -10.19 4.77
N LEU A 27 -19.78 -9.95 6.07
CA LEU A 27 -19.83 -8.60 6.63
C LEU A 27 -18.52 -7.84 6.41
N TYR A 28 -17.39 -8.53 6.60
CA TYR A 28 -16.08 -7.95 6.35
C TYR A 28 -15.86 -7.58 4.87
N GLN A 29 -16.24 -8.47 3.96
CA GLN A 29 -16.18 -8.23 2.51
C GLN A 29 -17.08 -7.05 2.11
N TRP A 30 -18.30 -6.98 2.64
CA TRP A 30 -19.19 -5.84 2.44
C TRP A 30 -18.57 -4.54 2.94
N TYR A 31 -18.01 -4.54 4.14
CA TYR A 31 -17.32 -3.39 4.72
C TYR A 31 -16.15 -2.92 3.84
N VAL A 32 -15.27 -3.83 3.41
CA VAL A 32 -14.13 -3.51 2.55
C VAL A 32 -14.60 -2.96 1.20
N LYS A 33 -15.64 -3.54 0.61
CA LYS A 33 -16.23 -3.05 -0.63
C LYS A 33 -16.65 -1.59 -0.50
N ASN A 34 -17.36 -1.23 0.57
CA ASN A 34 -17.84 0.14 0.80
C ASN A 34 -16.72 1.13 1.16
N LEU A 35 -15.57 0.66 1.63
CA LEU A 35 -14.38 1.51 1.78
C LEU A 35 -13.73 1.85 0.44
N VAL A 36 -13.75 0.92 -0.50
CA VAL A 36 -13.12 1.08 -1.83
C VAL A 36 -14.07 1.75 -2.81
N GLU A 37 -15.30 1.25 -2.89
CA GLU A 37 -16.37 1.74 -3.77
C GLU A 37 -17.36 2.55 -2.93
N LYS A 38 -17.19 3.87 -2.92
CA LYS A 38 -17.93 4.77 -2.07
C LYS A 38 -18.61 5.86 -2.86
N ILE A 39 -19.80 6.22 -2.42
CA ILE A 39 -20.52 7.41 -2.87
C ILE A 39 -20.24 8.52 -1.88
N ILE A 40 -19.79 9.66 -2.36
CA ILE A 40 -19.49 10.82 -1.54
C ILE A 40 -20.33 12.02 -2.00
N LEU A 41 -20.77 12.82 -1.04
CA LEU A 41 -21.39 14.11 -1.26
C LEU A 41 -20.34 15.20 -1.09
N LEU A 42 -20.09 15.97 -2.13
CA LEU A 42 -19.18 17.11 -2.10
C LEU A 42 -19.87 18.33 -1.43
N PRO A 43 -19.08 19.27 -0.86
CA PRO A 43 -19.63 20.51 -0.31
C PRO A 43 -20.43 21.33 -1.34
N THR A 44 -20.19 21.14 -2.62
CA THR A 44 -20.94 21.75 -3.73
C THR A 44 -22.34 21.16 -3.93
N GLY A 45 -22.69 20.08 -3.23
CA GLY A 45 -23.93 19.34 -3.41
C GLY A 45 -23.87 18.24 -4.49
N GLU A 46 -22.75 18.09 -5.16
CA GLU A 46 -22.54 17.03 -6.17
C GLU A 46 -22.31 15.68 -5.49
N VAL A 47 -22.87 14.63 -6.10
CA VAL A 47 -22.67 13.24 -5.66
C VAL A 47 -21.71 12.56 -6.63
N CYS A 48 -20.61 12.03 -6.08
CA CYS A 48 -19.57 11.36 -6.86
C CYS A 48 -19.36 9.92 -6.40
N GLU A 49 -19.16 9.00 -7.35
CA GLU A 49 -18.69 7.64 -7.08
C GLU A 49 -17.15 7.60 -7.14
N ILE A 50 -16.52 7.09 -6.06
CA ILE A 50 -15.06 6.90 -6.01
C ILE A 50 -14.77 5.41 -5.84
N LYS A 51 -13.90 4.87 -6.69
CA LYS A 51 -13.53 3.44 -6.73
C LYS A 51 -12.06 3.18 -6.35
N ARG A 52 -11.43 4.08 -5.62
CA ARG A 52 -10.03 3.99 -5.20
C ARG A 52 -9.76 4.78 -3.92
N GLY A 53 -8.55 4.63 -3.38
CA GLY A 53 -8.09 5.35 -2.20
C GLY A 53 -8.67 4.78 -0.91
N ASN A 54 -8.07 5.24 0.20
CA ASN A 54 -8.51 4.94 1.56
C ASN A 54 -9.15 6.21 2.14
N PRO A 55 -10.39 6.17 2.64
CA PRO A 55 -11.05 7.36 3.17
C PRO A 55 -10.29 7.92 4.37
N SER A 56 -10.00 9.22 4.37
CA SER A 56 -9.51 9.91 5.55
C SER A 56 -10.56 9.84 6.67
N GLY A 57 -10.12 9.57 7.90
CA GLY A 57 -11.02 9.52 9.05
C GLY A 57 -11.82 8.22 9.22
N GLN A 58 -11.65 7.20 8.33
CA GLN A 58 -12.20 5.88 8.63
C GLN A 58 -11.40 5.25 9.80
N PHE A 59 -12.02 4.34 10.55
CA PHE A 59 -11.51 3.82 11.83
C PHE A 59 -10.08 3.27 11.78
N SER A 60 -9.64 2.70 10.68
CA SER A 60 -8.30 2.10 10.53
C SER A 60 -7.45 2.73 9.43
N THR A 61 -7.71 3.98 9.06
CA THR A 61 -6.99 4.69 7.98
C THR A 61 -5.47 4.61 8.16
N THR A 62 -4.97 4.97 9.33
CA THR A 62 -3.52 4.98 9.61
C THR A 62 -2.91 3.60 9.49
N VAL A 63 -3.56 2.57 10.05
CA VAL A 63 -3.06 1.19 9.98
C VAL A 63 -3.03 0.68 8.55
N ASP A 64 -4.09 0.94 7.79
CA ASP A 64 -4.14 0.54 6.37
C ASP A 64 -3.08 1.27 5.55
N ASN A 65 -2.93 2.57 5.75
CA ASN A 65 -1.94 3.37 5.04
C ASN A 65 -0.52 2.95 5.40
N ASN A 66 -0.22 2.62 6.67
CA ASN A 66 1.07 2.04 7.04
C ASN A 66 1.36 0.76 6.25
N MET A 67 0.40 -0.16 6.17
CA MET A 67 0.58 -1.42 5.43
C MET A 67 0.75 -1.20 3.92
N VAL A 68 -0.01 -0.27 3.35
CA VAL A 68 0.13 0.16 1.95
C VAL A 68 1.51 0.77 1.72
N ASN A 69 1.98 1.64 2.62
CA ASN A 69 3.28 2.30 2.55
C ASN A 69 4.42 1.26 2.59
N VAL A 70 4.37 0.31 3.53
CA VAL A 70 5.33 -0.81 3.60
C VAL A 70 5.39 -1.58 2.29
N TRP A 71 4.24 -1.93 1.75
CA TRP A 71 4.15 -2.70 0.52
C TRP A 71 4.71 -1.92 -0.68
N LEU A 72 4.29 -0.66 -0.84
CA LEU A 72 4.74 0.19 -1.94
C LEU A 72 6.25 0.47 -1.85
N THR A 73 6.77 0.75 -0.67
CA THR A 73 8.21 0.95 -0.44
C THR A 73 9.02 -0.30 -0.81
N THR A 74 8.56 -1.47 -0.37
CA THR A 74 9.22 -2.74 -0.71
C THR A 74 9.17 -3.00 -2.22
N PHE A 75 8.03 -2.77 -2.86
CA PHE A 75 7.87 -2.93 -4.31
C PHE A 75 8.81 -2.00 -5.08
N GLU A 76 8.86 -0.73 -4.71
CA GLU A 76 9.70 0.31 -5.30
C GLU A 76 11.20 -0.06 -5.22
N LEU A 77 11.67 -0.46 -4.04
CA LEU A 77 13.07 -0.83 -3.84
C LEU A 77 13.42 -2.14 -4.55
N CYS A 78 12.53 -3.12 -4.57
CA CYS A 78 12.73 -4.35 -5.35
C CYS A 78 12.76 -4.09 -6.85
N PHE A 79 11.93 -3.16 -7.34
CA PHE A 79 11.93 -2.74 -8.75
C PHE A 79 13.26 -2.08 -9.13
N LEU A 80 13.71 -1.11 -8.35
CA LEU A 80 14.99 -0.43 -8.57
C LEU A 80 16.17 -1.41 -8.50
N TYR A 81 16.17 -2.29 -7.52
CA TYR A 81 17.21 -3.31 -7.37
C TYR A 81 17.25 -4.24 -8.58
N LYS A 82 16.09 -4.73 -9.03
CA LYS A 82 16.00 -5.57 -10.23
C LYS A 82 16.48 -4.84 -11.49
N LEU A 83 16.15 -3.57 -11.63
CA LEU A 83 16.60 -2.74 -12.76
C LEU A 83 18.13 -2.59 -12.79
N GLN A 84 18.77 -2.39 -11.61
CA GLN A 84 20.21 -2.16 -11.50
C GLN A 84 21.05 -3.43 -11.44
N LYS A 85 20.54 -4.51 -10.83
CA LYS A 85 21.27 -5.76 -10.56
C LYS A 85 20.79 -6.95 -11.40
N GLY A 86 19.71 -6.83 -12.17
CA GLY A 86 19.13 -7.89 -13.01
C GLY A 86 18.37 -8.99 -12.25
N LYS A 87 18.33 -8.96 -10.92
CA LYS A 87 17.67 -9.96 -10.06
C LYS A 87 16.91 -9.28 -8.91
N LEU A 88 16.02 -10.00 -8.26
CA LEU A 88 15.40 -9.52 -7.03
C LEU A 88 16.38 -9.68 -5.84
N PRO A 89 16.32 -8.78 -4.84
CA PRO A 89 17.10 -8.95 -3.62
C PRO A 89 16.56 -10.13 -2.82
N THR A 90 17.45 -10.81 -2.10
CA THR A 90 17.04 -11.75 -1.05
C THR A 90 16.52 -10.97 0.16
N LYS A 91 15.71 -11.63 1.00
CA LYS A 91 15.21 -11.04 2.24
C LYS A 91 16.35 -10.53 3.15
N ASN A 92 17.47 -11.26 3.20
CA ASN A 92 18.61 -10.89 4.03
C ASN A 92 19.34 -9.66 3.48
N GLU A 93 19.54 -9.59 2.15
CA GLU A 93 20.12 -8.40 1.50
C GLU A 93 19.26 -7.17 1.77
N PHE A 94 17.94 -7.29 1.58
CA PHE A 94 16.99 -6.20 1.83
C PHE A 94 17.04 -5.73 3.29
N ASN A 95 16.88 -6.64 4.25
CA ASN A 95 16.81 -6.30 5.68
C ASN A 95 18.12 -5.70 6.25
N ARG A 96 19.26 -5.97 5.62
CA ARG A 96 20.55 -5.39 6.05
C ARG A 96 20.82 -4.00 5.46
N SER A 97 20.13 -3.66 4.40
CA SER A 97 20.45 -2.50 3.57
C SER A 97 19.38 -1.43 3.58
N VAL A 98 18.22 -1.72 4.18
CA VAL A 98 17.05 -0.84 4.16
C VAL A 98 16.51 -0.69 5.57
N ASP A 99 16.47 0.55 6.04
CA ASP A 99 15.71 0.95 7.23
C ASP A 99 14.67 2.00 6.84
N TYR A 100 13.49 1.89 7.42
CA TYR A 100 12.47 2.91 7.20
C TYR A 100 11.48 3.02 8.36
N LEU A 101 10.91 4.21 8.50
CA LEU A 101 9.80 4.50 9.39
C LEU A 101 8.65 5.03 8.55
N CYS A 102 7.42 4.61 8.86
CA CYS A 102 6.24 5.17 8.21
C CYS A 102 5.14 5.47 9.23
N TYR A 103 4.38 6.52 8.95
CA TYR A 103 3.17 6.87 9.67
C TYR A 103 2.12 7.36 8.66
N GLY A 104 1.11 6.53 8.41
CA GLY A 104 0.14 6.82 7.36
C GLY A 104 0.80 6.77 5.98
N ASP A 105 0.75 7.87 5.28
CA ASP A 105 1.36 8.10 3.96
C ASP A 105 2.79 8.68 4.04
N ASP A 106 3.17 9.24 5.18
CA ASP A 106 4.53 9.73 5.41
C ASP A 106 5.52 8.59 5.63
N ARG A 107 6.76 8.78 5.15
CA ARG A 107 7.86 7.85 5.38
C ARG A 107 9.20 8.54 5.46
N LEU A 108 10.09 7.96 6.27
CA LEU A 108 11.51 8.22 6.28
C LEU A 108 12.22 6.94 5.85
N LEU A 109 13.07 7.03 4.81
CA LEU A 109 13.72 5.88 4.18
C LEU A 109 15.23 6.08 4.19
N ALA A 110 15.97 5.07 4.68
CA ALA A 110 17.42 4.97 4.56
C ALA A 110 17.77 3.72 3.75
N VAL A 111 18.58 3.90 2.72
CA VAL A 111 19.03 2.83 1.83
C VAL A 111 20.54 2.88 1.68
N SER A 112 21.21 1.73 1.88
CA SER A 112 22.66 1.64 1.65
C SER A 112 23.01 1.87 0.18
N SER A 113 24.03 2.68 -0.08
CA SER A 113 24.52 2.96 -1.45
C SER A 113 25.06 1.72 -2.16
N ASP A 114 25.52 0.71 -1.41
CA ASP A 114 26.00 -0.56 -1.95
C ASP A 114 24.83 -1.46 -2.41
N PHE A 115 23.67 -1.26 -1.82
CA PHE A 115 22.47 -2.02 -2.16
C PHE A 115 21.87 -1.54 -3.49
N LEU A 116 21.52 -0.28 -3.58
CA LEU A 116 21.04 0.36 -4.82
C LEU A 116 21.23 1.87 -4.77
N ILE A 117 21.24 2.48 -5.95
CA ILE A 117 21.16 3.95 -6.10
C ILE A 117 19.69 4.32 -6.23
N TYR A 118 19.19 5.12 -5.29
CA TYR A 118 17.80 5.58 -5.32
C TYR A 118 17.64 6.75 -6.29
N ASP A 119 16.86 6.56 -7.33
CA ASP A 119 16.54 7.58 -8.33
C ASP A 119 15.03 7.91 -8.31
N PRO A 120 14.66 9.10 -7.79
CA PRO A 120 13.26 9.50 -7.74
C PRO A 120 12.58 9.56 -9.12
N SER A 121 13.33 9.92 -10.17
CA SER A 121 12.76 10.03 -11.52
C SER A 121 12.31 8.68 -12.07
N VAL A 122 13.11 7.63 -11.84
CA VAL A 122 12.77 6.26 -12.21
C VAL A 122 11.56 5.77 -11.43
N VAL A 123 11.49 6.09 -10.13
CA VAL A 123 10.36 5.73 -9.27
C VAL A 123 9.07 6.41 -9.74
N ILE A 124 9.10 7.70 -10.05
CA ILE A 124 7.93 8.44 -10.56
C ILE A 124 7.42 7.79 -11.85
N ASN A 125 8.30 7.45 -12.78
CA ASN A 125 7.93 6.81 -14.03
C ASN A 125 7.34 5.42 -13.79
N MET A 126 7.95 4.62 -12.93
CA MET A 126 7.42 3.32 -12.51
C MET A 126 6.00 3.43 -11.95
N TYR A 127 5.75 4.41 -11.08
CA TYR A 127 4.39 4.62 -10.53
C TYR A 127 3.38 4.98 -11.61
N LYS A 128 3.73 5.80 -12.59
CA LYS A 128 2.87 6.16 -13.72
C LYS A 128 2.56 4.94 -14.61
N GLU A 129 3.55 4.09 -14.88
CA GLU A 129 3.38 2.91 -15.72
C GLU A 129 2.57 1.80 -15.03
N VAL A 130 2.83 1.57 -13.75
CA VAL A 130 2.24 0.42 -13.02
C VAL A 130 0.86 0.76 -12.44
N PHE A 131 0.66 1.99 -11.99
CA PHE A 131 -0.55 2.36 -11.24
C PHE A 131 -1.41 3.44 -11.90
N GLY A 132 -0.98 4.03 -13.00
CA GLY A 132 -1.73 5.03 -13.79
C GLY A 132 -1.60 6.43 -13.24
#